data_101e7f7ecd2eda6cd6703dd432dd49ac
#
_entry.id   101e7f7ecd2eda6cd6703dd432dd49ac
#
_cell.length_a   1.000
_cell.length_b   1.000
_cell.length_c   1.000
_cell.angle_alpha   90.00
_cell.angle_beta   90.00
_cell.angle_gamma   90.00
#
_symmetry.space_group_name_H-M   'P 1'
#
loop_
_entity.id
_entity.type
_entity.pdbx_description
1 polymer ?
#
loop_
_entity_poly.entity_id
_entity_poly.type
_entity_poly.pdbx_seq_one_letter_code
_entity_poly.pdbx_strand_id
1 'polypeptide(L)'
;MSNLYTSLYDEVIEGLTYNRELEIYYDDFTYGIVTYGESWQLWKNKELLAEYNDFLSLLENPLINGRSLKDIIEAKDCGLLLM
;
A
#
# COMPACT_ATOMS: atom_id res chain seq x y z
N MET A 1 -22.61 -13.13 -7.49
CA MET A 1 -21.50 -12.96 -8.41
C MET A 1 -20.17 -13.27 -7.72
N SER A 2 -19.32 -13.96 -8.40
CA SER A 2 -18.07 -14.34 -7.79
C SER A 2 -17.15 -13.12 -7.65
N ASN A 3 -16.43 -13.11 -6.56
CA ASN A 3 -15.42 -12.12 -6.33
C ASN A 3 -14.18 -12.54 -7.10
N LEU A 4 -13.62 -11.62 -7.88
CA LEU A 4 -12.42 -11.89 -8.66
C LEU A 4 -11.16 -11.89 -7.81
N TYR A 5 -11.26 -11.42 -6.57
CA TYR A 5 -10.11 -11.29 -5.69
C TYR A 5 -10.19 -12.33 -4.59
N THR A 6 -9.07 -12.96 -4.29
CA THR A 6 -8.99 -13.93 -3.21
C THR A 6 -8.71 -13.25 -1.88
N SER A 7 -8.25 -11.99 -1.89
CA SER A 7 -7.94 -11.26 -0.68
C SER A 7 -7.94 -9.76 -0.94
N LEU A 8 -7.98 -9.00 0.14
CA LEU A 8 -7.86 -7.55 0.07
C LEU A 8 -6.52 -7.14 -0.52
N TYR A 9 -5.47 -7.89 -0.22
CA TYR A 9 -4.15 -7.62 -0.77
C TYR A 9 -4.15 -7.76 -2.29
N ASP A 10 -4.88 -8.75 -2.83
CA ASP A 10 -4.98 -8.91 -4.29
C ASP A 10 -5.65 -7.70 -4.93
N GLU A 11 -6.66 -7.12 -4.27
CA GLU A 11 -7.29 -5.90 -4.77
C GLU A 11 -6.30 -4.73 -4.79
N VAL A 12 -5.45 -4.64 -3.78
CA VAL A 12 -4.43 -3.60 -3.73
C VAL A 12 -3.44 -3.77 -4.88
N ILE A 13 -2.98 -4.99 -5.11
CA ILE A 13 -2.05 -5.29 -6.21
C ILE A 13 -2.66 -4.87 -7.54
N GLU A 14 -3.92 -5.22 -7.76
CA GLU A 14 -4.56 -4.85 -9.01
C GLU A 14 -4.68 -3.34 -9.16
N GLY A 15 -5.09 -2.66 -8.10
CA GLY A 15 -5.23 -1.20 -8.15
C GLY A 15 -3.90 -0.53 -8.48
N LEU A 16 -2.83 -0.94 -7.82
CA LEU A 16 -1.52 -0.35 -8.08
C LEU A 16 -1.00 -0.70 -9.48
N THR A 17 -1.35 -1.88 -9.98
CA THR A 17 -0.99 -2.27 -11.36
C THR A 17 -1.57 -1.30 -12.38
N TYR A 18 -2.73 -0.71 -12.08
CA TYR A 18 -3.36 0.28 -12.94
C TYR A 18 -3.00 1.71 -12.53
N ASN A 19 -1.92 1.88 -11.80
CA ASN A 19 -1.40 3.19 -11.37
C ASN A 19 -2.37 3.97 -10.48
N ARG A 20 -3.23 3.27 -9.74
CA ARG A 20 -4.10 3.91 -8.76
C ARG A 20 -3.30 4.21 -7.50
N GLU A 21 -3.71 5.25 -6.79
CA GLU A 21 -3.08 5.58 -5.51
C GLU A 21 -3.83 4.91 -4.38
N LEU A 22 -3.13 4.66 -3.27
CA LEU A 22 -3.69 3.96 -2.13
C LEU A 22 -3.47 4.78 -0.87
N GLU A 23 -4.53 4.91 -0.07
CA GLU A 23 -4.40 5.43 1.30
C GLU A 23 -4.62 4.28 2.26
N ILE A 24 -3.82 4.25 3.31
CA ILE A 24 -3.87 3.22 4.33
C ILE A 24 -3.97 3.90 5.69
N TYR A 25 -4.98 3.53 6.47
CA TYR A 25 -5.19 4.09 7.81
C TYR A 25 -4.80 3.03 8.81
N TYR A 26 -3.69 3.23 9.51
CA TYR A 26 -3.13 2.25 10.41
C TYR A 26 -2.49 2.94 11.61
N ASP A 27 -2.85 2.49 12.83
CA ASP A 27 -2.23 2.96 14.07
C ASP A 27 -2.27 4.48 14.21
N ASP A 28 -3.42 5.08 13.90
CA ASP A 28 -3.68 6.52 13.97
C ASP A 28 -2.90 7.35 12.96
N PHE A 29 -2.25 6.71 12.00
CA PHE A 29 -1.53 7.42 10.94
C PHE A 29 -2.16 7.14 9.59
N THR A 30 -1.97 8.08 8.67
CA THR A 30 -2.37 7.91 7.27
C THR A 30 -1.12 7.68 6.45
N TYR A 31 -1.06 6.53 5.78
CA TYR A 31 0.02 6.23 4.86
C TYR A 31 -0.52 6.33 3.44
N GLY A 32 0.32 6.77 2.52
CA GLY A 32 -0.09 6.86 1.13
C GLY A 32 0.94 6.24 0.22
N ILE A 33 0.44 5.49 -0.78
CA ILE A 33 1.28 5.01 -1.86
C ILE A 33 0.89 5.78 -3.09
N VAL A 34 1.86 6.49 -3.65
CA VAL A 34 1.65 7.30 -4.86
C VAL A 34 2.73 6.97 -5.88
N THR A 35 2.41 7.17 -7.15
CA THR A 35 3.38 7.01 -8.21
C THR A 35 3.75 8.38 -8.77
N TYR A 36 5.02 8.57 -9.05
CA TYR A 36 5.54 9.83 -9.57
C TYR A 36 6.60 9.50 -10.61
N GLY A 37 6.27 9.70 -11.89
CA GLY A 37 7.15 9.26 -12.97
C GLY A 37 7.27 7.74 -12.94
N GLU A 38 8.49 7.24 -12.82
CA GLU A 38 8.75 5.81 -12.74
C GLU A 38 8.96 5.35 -11.31
N SER A 39 8.72 6.22 -10.33
CA SER A 39 8.94 5.91 -8.93
C SER A 39 7.63 5.65 -8.22
N TRP A 40 7.70 4.80 -7.19
CA TRP A 40 6.62 4.57 -6.26
C TRP A 40 7.07 5.02 -4.89
N GLN A 41 6.24 5.83 -4.21
CA GLN A 41 6.60 6.44 -2.94
C GLN A 41 5.63 6.04 -1.86
N LEU A 42 6.15 5.77 -0.66
CA LEU A 42 5.35 5.54 0.53
C LEU A 42 5.52 6.74 1.45
N TRP A 43 4.41 7.36 1.78
CA TRP A 43 4.35 8.51 2.68
C TRP A 43 3.63 8.14 3.96
N LYS A 44 4.09 8.71 5.09
CA LYS A 44 3.40 8.64 6.37
C LYS A 44 3.00 10.07 6.72
N ASN A 45 1.70 10.38 6.69
CA ASN A 45 1.24 11.74 6.80
C ASN A 45 1.94 12.61 5.74
N LYS A 46 2.85 13.47 6.16
CA LYS A 46 3.58 14.35 5.25
C LYS A 46 5.05 13.99 5.10
N GLU A 47 5.42 12.81 5.58
CA GLU A 47 6.82 12.38 5.57
C GLU A 47 7.03 11.26 4.57
N LEU A 48 8.01 11.41 3.69
CA LEU A 48 8.39 10.36 2.75
C LEU A 48 9.16 9.27 3.49
N LEU A 49 8.65 8.05 3.49
CA LEU A 49 9.29 6.94 4.17
C LEU A 49 10.19 6.13 3.25
N ALA A 50 9.77 5.93 2.01
CA ALA A 50 10.51 5.07 1.09
C ALA A 50 10.14 5.38 -0.34
N GLU A 51 11.07 5.09 -1.25
CA GLU A 51 10.85 5.25 -2.69
C GLU A 51 11.55 4.12 -3.43
N TYR A 52 10.83 3.48 -4.33
CA TYR A 52 11.36 2.38 -5.12
C TYR A 52 10.86 2.51 -6.56
N ASN A 53 11.46 1.74 -7.46
CA ASN A 53 11.02 1.70 -8.85
C ASN A 53 9.82 0.79 -9.08
N ASP A 54 9.40 0.03 -8.07
CA ASP A 54 8.22 -0.84 -8.16
C ASP A 54 7.44 -0.80 -6.87
N PHE A 55 6.12 -1.04 -6.96
CA PHE A 55 5.28 -0.96 -5.77
C PHE A 55 5.37 -2.20 -4.90
N LEU A 56 5.80 -3.33 -5.43
CA LEU A 56 5.93 -4.53 -4.62
C LEU A 56 6.99 -4.34 -3.54
N SER A 57 8.06 -3.62 -3.85
CA SER A 57 9.07 -3.32 -2.85
C SER A 57 8.51 -2.50 -1.70
N LEU A 58 7.60 -1.56 -1.99
CA LEU A 58 6.94 -0.80 -0.94
C LEU A 58 6.04 -1.70 -0.08
N LEU A 59 5.40 -2.68 -0.69
CA LEU A 59 4.46 -3.53 0.02
C LEU A 59 5.16 -4.62 0.83
N GLU A 60 6.27 -5.13 0.35
CA GLU A 60 6.88 -6.33 0.92
C GLU A 60 8.00 -6.06 1.90
N ASN A 61 8.61 -4.88 1.85
CA ASN A 61 9.67 -4.56 2.80
C ASN A 61 9.08 -4.14 4.16
N PRO A 62 9.76 -4.46 5.27
CA PRO A 62 9.25 -4.16 6.61
C PRO A 62 9.49 -2.70 6.97
N LEU A 63 8.70 -1.80 6.39
CA LEU A 63 8.91 -0.36 6.48
C LEU A 63 8.18 0.30 7.66
N ILE A 64 7.23 -0.40 8.29
CA ILE A 64 6.38 0.18 9.32
C ILE A 64 6.57 -0.62 10.61
N ASN A 65 7.45 -0.15 11.48
CA ASN A 65 7.74 -0.76 12.77
C ASN A 65 8.04 -2.26 12.65
N GLY A 66 8.82 -2.63 11.63
CA GLY A 66 9.21 -4.01 11.41
C GLY A 66 8.17 -4.86 10.71
N ARG A 67 7.03 -4.27 10.30
CA ARG A 67 6.00 -4.97 9.54
C ARG A 67 5.95 -4.43 8.12
N SER A 68 5.66 -5.30 7.17
CA SER A 68 5.41 -4.86 5.80
C SER A 68 3.96 -4.43 5.66
N LEU A 69 3.68 -3.58 4.67
CA LEU A 69 2.30 -3.23 4.34
C LEU A 69 1.52 -4.48 3.95
N LYS A 70 2.16 -5.43 3.27
CA LYS A 70 1.52 -6.70 2.94
C LYS A 70 1.00 -7.39 4.19
N ASP A 71 1.82 -7.49 5.23
CA ASP A 71 1.40 -8.12 6.48
C ASP A 71 0.23 -7.39 7.11
N ILE A 72 0.30 -6.06 7.14
CA ILE A 72 -0.75 -5.23 7.74
C ILE A 72 -2.06 -5.39 7.00
N ILE A 73 -2.00 -5.38 5.67
CA ILE A 73 -3.19 -5.51 4.82
C ILE A 73 -3.78 -6.91 4.95
N GLU A 74 -2.95 -7.94 4.91
CA GLU A 74 -3.43 -9.32 5.01
C GLU A 74 -4.01 -9.63 6.38
N ALA A 75 -3.49 -8.99 7.41
CA ALA A 75 -4.03 -9.14 8.77
C ALA A 75 -5.33 -8.35 8.95
N LYS A 76 -5.69 -7.48 8.00
CA LYS A 76 -6.87 -6.62 8.05
C LYS A 76 -6.84 -5.69 9.27
N ASP A 77 -5.63 -5.24 9.61
CA ASP A 77 -5.44 -4.34 10.76
C ASP A 77 -5.57 -2.87 10.38
N CYS A 78 -5.99 -2.58 9.16
CA CYS A 78 -6.00 -1.21 8.65
C CYS A 78 -7.24 -0.92 7.82
N GLY A 79 -7.50 0.37 7.60
CA GLY A 79 -8.45 0.81 6.61
C GLY A 79 -7.74 1.10 5.30
N LEU A 80 -8.43 0.94 4.18
CA LEU A 80 -7.85 1.15 2.86
C LEU A 80 -8.80 1.97 1.99
N LEU A 81 -8.21 2.80 1.15
CA LEU A 81 -8.94 3.54 0.13
C LEU A 81 -8.10 3.58 -1.14
N LEU A 82 -8.59 2.94 -2.19
CA LEU A 82 -7.97 3.02 -3.51
C LEU A 82 -8.55 4.23 -4.26
N MET A 83 -7.71 5.06 -4.75
CA MET A 83 -8.08 6.26 -5.50
C MET A 83 -7.71 6.11 -6.97
#